data_e051579fdea7056350f866b172ad887e
#
_entry.id   e051579fdea7056350f866b172ad887e
#
_cell.length_a   1.000
_cell.length_b   1.000
_cell.length_c   1.000
_cell.angle_alpha   90.00
_cell.angle_beta   90.00
_cell.angle_gamma   90.00
#
_symmetry.space_group_name_H-M   'P 1'
#
loop_
_entity.id
_entity.type
_entity.pdbx_description
1 polymer ?
#
loop_
_entity_poly.entity_id
_entity_poly.type
_entity_poly.pdbx_seq_one_letter_code
_entity_poly.pdbx_strand_id
1 'polypeptide(L)'
;MHMDPSESEMPQHEMNEPAETQEAAEEGPTVPPFYKRMVDVFFNPGALVEALAAKPVFGAAVLAGVVLIAVQMALIPVEVFMEIQREAILESGNELPEISDTIVQVTKIATPIFAAISTALFTFIFAGVYTLIFAFILGDEGRYRQYLSVTAHAWLIPLFFGLLITPLRISTGNPQLTMNLGSFMFFLEDGYLLNVFKAFDLTQIWASLVIAQGATAIDSRRSFGSAAAFIIGLLLVVALIAARFMP
;
A
#
# COMPACT_ATOMS: atom_id res chain seq x y z
N MET A 1 -17.92 90.61 -38.55
CA MET A 1 -19.19 90.17 -39.08
C MET A 1 -18.92 88.95 -39.98
N HIS A 2 -18.92 87.81 -39.49
CA HIS A 2 -19.33 86.57 -40.17
C HIS A 2 -19.10 85.44 -39.23
N MET A 3 -20.13 84.84 -38.73
CA MET A 3 -20.14 83.58 -37.95
C MET A 3 -20.09 82.46 -38.93
N ASP A 4 -19.24 81.46 -38.65
CA ASP A 4 -19.26 80.20 -39.27
C ASP A 4 -19.37 79.13 -38.14
N PRO A 5 -20.44 78.36 -38.10
CA PRO A 5 -20.55 77.29 -37.17
C PRO A 5 -20.17 75.95 -37.86
N SER A 6 -18.98 75.47 -37.68
CA SER A 6 -18.63 74.11 -38.07
C SER A 6 -18.96 73.16 -36.91
N GLU A 7 -20.05 72.44 -37.11
CA GLU A 7 -20.40 71.24 -36.34
C GLU A 7 -19.29 70.19 -36.48
N SER A 8 -18.61 69.92 -35.40
CA SER A 8 -17.70 68.80 -35.33
C SER A 8 -18.45 67.56 -34.78
N GLU A 9 -18.75 66.65 -35.68
CA GLU A 9 -19.21 65.30 -35.34
C GLU A 9 -18.17 64.64 -34.46
N MET A 10 -18.56 64.25 -33.23
CA MET A 10 -17.79 63.39 -32.37
C MET A 10 -17.92 61.96 -32.86
N PRO A 11 -16.84 61.22 -33.05
CA PRO A 11 -16.91 59.81 -33.32
C PRO A 11 -17.40 59.03 -32.05
N GLN A 12 -18.40 58.19 -32.23
CA GLN A 12 -18.88 57.25 -31.23
C GLN A 12 -17.75 56.32 -30.91
N HIS A 13 -17.31 56.40 -29.66
CA HIS A 13 -16.40 55.42 -29.07
C HIS A 13 -17.20 54.11 -28.93
N GLU A 14 -16.95 53.16 -29.83
CA GLU A 14 -17.30 51.76 -29.62
C GLU A 14 -16.67 51.32 -28.28
N MET A 15 -17.51 51.16 -27.26
CA MET A 15 -17.11 50.47 -26.04
C MET A 15 -16.82 49.00 -26.42
N ASN A 16 -15.55 48.71 -26.65
CA ASN A 16 -15.05 47.38 -26.65
C ASN A 16 -15.28 46.83 -25.23
N GLU A 17 -16.30 46.00 -25.07
CA GLU A 17 -16.42 45.15 -23.89
C GLU A 17 -15.13 44.35 -23.77
N PRO A 18 -14.45 44.35 -22.60
CA PRO A 18 -13.35 43.45 -22.40
C PRO A 18 -13.93 42.04 -22.49
N ALA A 19 -13.45 41.26 -23.48
CA ALA A 19 -13.67 39.86 -23.53
C ALA A 19 -13.33 39.31 -22.14
N GLU A 20 -14.33 38.81 -21.42
CA GLU A 20 -14.14 38.00 -20.25
C GLU A 20 -13.26 36.79 -20.69
N THR A 21 -11.96 36.97 -20.47
CA THR A 21 -11.05 35.83 -20.43
C THR A 21 -11.57 34.97 -19.29
N GLN A 22 -12.39 33.99 -19.63
CA GLN A 22 -12.68 32.90 -18.73
C GLN A 22 -11.31 32.32 -18.38
N GLU A 23 -10.80 32.78 -17.25
CA GLU A 23 -9.70 32.15 -16.54
C GLU A 23 -10.16 30.71 -16.34
N ALA A 24 -9.68 29.81 -17.23
CA ALA A 24 -9.84 28.38 -17.05
C ALA A 24 -9.26 28.12 -15.67
N ALA A 25 -10.11 27.94 -14.69
CA ALA A 25 -9.71 27.50 -13.36
C ALA A 25 -8.83 26.28 -13.61
N GLU A 26 -7.55 26.39 -13.36
CA GLU A 26 -6.63 25.26 -13.36
C GLU A 26 -7.22 24.26 -12.37
N GLU A 27 -7.94 23.27 -12.92
CA GLU A 27 -8.39 22.14 -12.14
C GLU A 27 -7.13 21.48 -11.57
N GLY A 28 -6.88 21.76 -10.30
CA GLY A 28 -5.76 21.15 -9.59
C GLY A 28 -5.79 19.62 -9.76
N PRO A 29 -4.68 18.93 -9.59
CA PRO A 29 -4.53 17.51 -9.94
C PRO A 29 -5.69 16.70 -9.40
N THR A 30 -6.51 16.15 -10.33
CA THR A 30 -7.68 15.34 -10.00
C THR A 30 -7.22 13.93 -9.67
N VAL A 31 -7.55 13.45 -8.46
CA VAL A 31 -7.26 12.07 -8.09
C VAL A 31 -8.19 11.15 -8.89
N PRO A 32 -7.64 10.13 -9.59
CA PRO A 32 -8.46 9.19 -10.34
C PRO A 32 -9.49 8.47 -9.46
N PRO A 33 -10.63 8.01 -10.01
CA PRO A 33 -11.60 7.22 -9.28
C PRO A 33 -10.96 5.93 -8.73
N PHE A 34 -11.51 5.38 -7.66
CA PHE A 34 -10.87 4.30 -6.90
C PHE A 34 -10.53 3.06 -7.74
N TYR A 35 -11.44 2.63 -8.61
CA TYR A 35 -11.20 1.47 -9.48
C TYR A 35 -9.97 1.66 -10.39
N LYS A 36 -9.77 2.89 -10.90
CA LYS A 36 -8.59 3.21 -11.70
C LYS A 36 -7.32 3.20 -10.84
N ARG A 37 -7.37 3.74 -9.62
CA ARG A 37 -6.23 3.71 -8.69
C ARG A 37 -5.82 2.28 -8.31
N MET A 38 -6.80 1.35 -8.20
CA MET A 38 -6.52 -0.07 -8.00
C MET A 38 -5.75 -0.69 -9.16
N VAL A 39 -6.02 -0.27 -10.40
CA VAL A 39 -5.28 -0.73 -11.58
C VAL A 39 -3.94 0.00 -11.70
N ASP A 40 -3.93 1.31 -11.48
CA ASP A 40 -2.74 2.15 -11.65
C ASP A 40 -1.62 1.76 -10.66
N VAL A 41 -1.95 1.22 -9.48
CA VAL A 41 -0.92 0.77 -8.53
C VAL A 41 -0.05 -0.36 -9.09
N PHE A 42 -0.57 -1.15 -10.04
CA PHE A 42 0.16 -2.21 -10.73
C PHE A 42 0.81 -1.73 -12.03
N PHE A 43 0.13 -0.91 -12.82
CA PHE A 43 0.53 -0.63 -14.20
C PHE A 43 1.06 0.80 -14.43
N ASN A 44 0.70 1.74 -13.55
CA ASN A 44 1.14 3.13 -13.64
C ASN A 44 1.37 3.75 -12.24
N PRO A 45 2.23 3.11 -11.41
CA PRO A 45 2.43 3.54 -10.02
C PRO A 45 2.95 4.98 -9.91
N GLY A 46 3.76 5.43 -10.88
CA GLY A 46 4.31 6.80 -10.89
C GLY A 46 3.22 7.86 -10.89
N ALA A 47 2.36 7.84 -11.90
CA ALA A 47 1.26 8.80 -11.99
C ALA A 47 0.29 8.69 -10.80
N LEU A 48 0.07 7.47 -10.28
CA LEU A 48 -0.75 7.28 -9.10
C LEU A 48 -0.15 7.99 -7.88
N VAL A 49 1.13 7.74 -7.55
CA VAL A 49 1.73 8.29 -6.34
C VAL A 49 1.87 9.82 -6.41
N GLU A 50 2.08 10.41 -7.60
CA GLU A 50 2.04 11.86 -7.82
C GLU A 50 0.66 12.43 -7.48
N ALA A 51 -0.42 11.82 -7.97
CA ALA A 51 -1.78 12.23 -7.65
C ALA A 51 -2.09 12.09 -6.14
N LEU A 52 -1.60 11.01 -5.49
CA LEU A 52 -1.77 10.76 -4.06
C LEU A 52 -0.93 11.70 -3.19
N ALA A 53 0.26 12.11 -3.65
CA ALA A 53 1.08 13.10 -2.98
C ALA A 53 0.42 14.48 -2.99
N ALA A 54 -0.15 14.89 -4.14
CA ALA A 54 -0.85 16.16 -4.29
C ALA A 54 -2.18 16.20 -3.50
N LYS A 55 -2.98 15.12 -3.58
CA LYS A 55 -4.28 15.02 -2.89
C LYS A 55 -4.42 13.66 -2.20
N PRO A 56 -4.02 13.56 -0.92
CA PRO A 56 -4.02 12.29 -0.19
C PRO A 56 -5.43 11.73 0.05
N VAL A 57 -5.69 10.53 -0.47
CA VAL A 57 -6.93 9.76 -0.28
C VAL A 57 -6.59 8.30 0.04
N PHE A 58 -7.03 7.77 1.16
CA PHE A 58 -6.63 6.43 1.63
C PHE A 58 -7.81 5.54 2.02
N GLY A 59 -8.95 6.09 2.43
CA GLY A 59 -10.04 5.31 3.04
C GLY A 59 -10.51 4.13 2.19
N ALA A 60 -10.74 4.35 0.88
CA ALA A 60 -11.16 3.28 -0.01
C ALA A 60 -10.08 2.20 -0.21
N ALA A 61 -8.79 2.58 -0.22
CA ALA A 61 -7.69 1.62 -0.33
C ALA A 61 -7.53 0.78 0.94
N VAL A 62 -7.64 1.39 2.13
CA VAL A 62 -7.65 0.67 3.40
C VAL A 62 -8.83 -0.31 3.46
N LEU A 63 -10.04 0.14 3.09
CA LEU A 63 -11.22 -0.72 3.06
C LEU A 63 -11.04 -1.89 2.09
N ALA A 64 -10.52 -1.65 0.89
CA ALA A 64 -10.25 -2.71 -0.07
C ALA A 64 -9.23 -3.72 0.48
N GLY A 65 -8.15 -3.24 1.12
CA GLY A 65 -7.16 -4.10 1.76
C GLY A 65 -7.78 -4.97 2.87
N VAL A 66 -8.61 -4.38 3.72
CA VAL A 66 -9.36 -5.09 4.77
C VAL A 66 -10.28 -6.17 4.17
N VAL A 67 -11.00 -5.85 3.10
CA VAL A 67 -11.88 -6.81 2.42
C VAL A 67 -11.06 -7.93 1.77
N LEU A 68 -9.97 -7.61 1.07
CA LEU A 68 -9.12 -8.60 0.42
C LEU A 68 -8.57 -9.62 1.42
N ILE A 69 -8.03 -9.17 2.55
CA ILE A 69 -7.48 -10.08 3.56
C ILE A 69 -8.58 -10.89 4.25
N ALA A 70 -9.72 -10.26 4.55
CA ALA A 70 -10.85 -10.97 5.18
C ALA A 70 -11.37 -12.10 4.27
N VAL A 71 -11.54 -11.83 2.98
CA VAL A 71 -11.93 -12.83 1.97
C VAL A 71 -10.88 -13.93 1.86
N GLN A 72 -9.59 -13.56 1.78
CA GLN A 72 -8.49 -14.52 1.72
C GLN A 72 -8.50 -15.47 2.92
N MET A 73 -8.63 -14.93 4.13
CA MET A 73 -8.66 -15.76 5.36
C MET A 73 -9.94 -16.61 5.46
N ALA A 74 -11.07 -16.09 4.99
CA ALA A 74 -12.32 -16.85 4.99
C ALA A 74 -12.36 -17.99 3.96
N LEU A 75 -11.56 -17.90 2.89
CA LEU A 75 -11.44 -18.96 1.88
C LEU A 75 -10.58 -20.14 2.34
N ILE A 76 -9.64 -19.92 3.26
CA ILE A 76 -8.77 -20.99 3.79
C ILE A 76 -9.59 -21.81 4.78
N PRO A 77 -9.65 -23.16 4.61
CA PRO A 77 -10.35 -24.03 5.54
C PRO A 77 -9.82 -23.88 6.97
N VAL A 78 -10.71 -23.86 7.95
CA VAL A 78 -10.34 -23.66 9.36
C VAL A 78 -9.42 -24.79 9.87
N GLU A 79 -9.54 -25.97 9.31
CA GLU A 79 -8.72 -27.15 9.63
C GLU A 79 -7.23 -26.87 9.39
N VAL A 80 -6.90 -26.08 8.37
CA VAL A 80 -5.52 -25.69 8.06
C VAL A 80 -4.93 -24.81 9.18
N PHE A 81 -5.71 -23.89 9.72
CA PHE A 81 -5.28 -23.06 10.86
C PHE A 81 -5.19 -23.89 12.15
N MET A 82 -6.10 -24.83 12.35
CA MET A 82 -6.10 -25.70 13.52
C MET A 82 -4.88 -26.62 13.53
N GLU A 83 -4.47 -27.14 12.35
CA GLU A 83 -3.29 -28.01 12.27
C GLU A 83 -2.00 -27.26 12.64
N ILE A 84 -1.83 -26.02 12.17
CA ILE A 84 -0.67 -25.19 12.56
C ILE A 84 -0.65 -24.92 14.06
N GLN A 85 -1.81 -24.62 14.66
CA GLN A 85 -1.87 -24.41 16.11
C GLN A 85 -1.51 -25.71 16.86
N ARG A 86 -1.97 -26.85 16.34
CA ARG A 86 -1.64 -28.16 16.89
C ARG A 86 -0.14 -28.44 16.85
N GLU A 87 0.50 -28.24 15.69
CA GLU A 87 1.94 -28.38 15.53
C GLU A 87 2.71 -27.49 16.51
N ALA A 88 2.37 -26.21 16.60
CA ALA A 88 3.01 -25.26 17.50
C ALA A 88 2.86 -25.63 18.99
N ILE A 89 1.71 -26.21 19.40
CA ILE A 89 1.48 -26.69 20.74
C ILE A 89 2.37 -27.94 21.04
N LEU A 90 2.44 -28.88 20.10
CA LEU A 90 3.27 -30.08 20.23
C LEU A 90 4.77 -29.73 20.30
N GLU A 91 5.24 -28.80 19.45
CA GLU A 91 6.62 -28.33 19.49
C GLU A 91 6.99 -27.61 20.80
N SER A 92 6.01 -26.94 21.44
CA SER A 92 6.23 -26.33 22.75
C SER A 92 6.24 -27.33 23.92
N GLY A 93 6.03 -28.64 23.64
CA GLY A 93 5.99 -29.70 24.64
C GLY A 93 4.72 -29.73 25.51
N ASN A 94 3.69 -29.00 25.09
CA ASN A 94 2.41 -28.96 25.79
C ASN A 94 1.46 -30.06 25.29
N GLU A 95 0.55 -30.50 26.17
CA GLU A 95 -0.52 -31.40 25.77
C GLU A 95 -1.54 -30.66 24.88
N LEU A 96 -2.07 -31.41 23.91
CA LEU A 96 -3.10 -30.86 23.02
C LEU A 96 -4.40 -30.66 23.80
N PRO A 97 -4.97 -29.47 23.80
CA PRO A 97 -6.29 -29.24 24.35
C PRO A 97 -7.34 -30.00 23.54
N GLU A 98 -8.42 -30.42 24.20
CA GLU A 98 -9.58 -30.97 23.51
C GLU A 98 -10.21 -29.88 22.60
N ILE A 99 -10.20 -30.12 21.30
CA ILE A 99 -10.75 -29.19 20.32
C ILE A 99 -12.25 -29.41 20.26
N SER A 100 -13.01 -28.49 20.86
CA SER A 100 -14.47 -28.48 20.77
C SER A 100 -14.97 -27.81 19.49
N ASP A 101 -16.17 -28.18 19.05
CA ASP A 101 -16.85 -27.52 17.92
C ASP A 101 -16.95 -25.99 18.12
N THR A 102 -17.06 -25.55 19.35
CA THR A 102 -17.08 -24.11 19.71
C THR A 102 -15.76 -23.44 19.32
N ILE A 103 -14.61 -24.05 19.61
CA ILE A 103 -13.29 -23.53 19.25
C ILE A 103 -13.17 -23.42 17.73
N VAL A 104 -13.59 -24.43 16.98
CA VAL A 104 -13.59 -24.42 15.52
C VAL A 104 -14.43 -23.26 14.97
N GLN A 105 -15.66 -23.09 15.47
CA GLN A 105 -16.55 -22.01 15.03
C GLN A 105 -15.99 -20.61 15.38
N VAL A 106 -15.44 -20.45 16.58
CA VAL A 106 -14.80 -19.18 16.97
C VAL A 106 -13.60 -18.88 16.08
N THR A 107 -12.73 -19.84 15.82
CA THR A 107 -11.56 -19.66 14.96
C THR A 107 -11.97 -19.26 13.54
N LYS A 108 -12.97 -19.93 12.96
CA LYS A 108 -13.50 -19.64 11.63
C LYS A 108 -13.97 -18.18 11.48
N ILE A 109 -14.58 -17.63 12.51
CA ILE A 109 -15.12 -16.26 12.50
C ILE A 109 -14.03 -15.24 12.92
N ALA A 110 -13.26 -15.55 13.95
CA ALA A 110 -12.29 -14.63 14.53
C ALA A 110 -11.09 -14.39 13.61
N THR A 111 -10.62 -15.41 12.88
CA THR A 111 -9.42 -15.31 12.02
C THR A 111 -9.57 -14.23 10.93
N PRO A 112 -10.62 -14.19 10.09
CA PRO A 112 -10.81 -13.14 9.11
C PRO A 112 -10.97 -11.76 9.74
N ILE A 113 -11.68 -11.66 10.85
CA ILE A 113 -11.90 -10.38 11.56
C ILE A 113 -10.58 -9.86 12.13
N PHE A 114 -9.82 -10.71 12.81
CA PHE A 114 -8.52 -10.33 13.36
C PHE A 114 -7.53 -9.92 12.26
N ALA A 115 -7.48 -10.66 11.16
CA ALA A 115 -6.65 -10.31 10.00
C ALA A 115 -7.05 -8.96 9.40
N ALA A 116 -8.35 -8.68 9.28
CA ALA A 116 -8.87 -7.42 8.79
C ALA A 116 -8.46 -6.23 9.67
N ILE A 117 -8.68 -6.35 10.99
CA ILE A 117 -8.29 -5.32 11.97
C ILE A 117 -6.77 -5.12 11.97
N SER A 118 -6.00 -6.20 11.98
CA SER A 118 -4.54 -6.16 11.96
C SER A 118 -4.02 -5.47 10.69
N THR A 119 -4.57 -5.80 9.52
CA THR A 119 -4.17 -5.17 8.25
C THR A 119 -4.42 -3.66 8.26
N ALA A 120 -5.58 -3.21 8.73
CA ALA A 120 -5.85 -1.80 8.90
C ALA A 120 -4.84 -1.16 9.85
N LEU A 121 -4.66 -1.74 11.04
CA LEU A 121 -3.74 -1.23 12.05
C LEU A 121 -2.30 -1.13 11.54
N PHE A 122 -1.79 -2.18 10.91
CA PHE A 122 -0.44 -2.19 10.34
C PHE A 122 -0.28 -1.16 9.21
N THR A 123 -1.31 -0.93 8.38
CA THR A 123 -1.27 0.14 7.36
C THR A 123 -1.02 1.50 7.99
N PHE A 124 -1.71 1.84 9.09
CA PHE A 124 -1.49 3.08 9.82
C PHE A 124 -0.12 3.13 10.49
N ILE A 125 0.31 2.03 11.13
CA ILE A 125 1.62 1.95 11.80
C ILE A 125 2.75 2.14 10.79
N PHE A 126 2.75 1.41 9.68
CA PHE A 126 3.83 1.51 8.68
C PHE A 126 3.83 2.87 7.98
N ALA A 127 2.68 3.47 7.73
CA ALA A 127 2.63 4.86 7.27
C ALA A 127 3.28 5.82 8.29
N GLY A 128 3.09 5.58 9.58
CA GLY A 128 3.77 6.30 10.66
C GLY A 128 5.29 6.09 10.64
N VAL A 129 5.73 4.85 10.46
CA VAL A 129 7.17 4.50 10.34
C VAL A 129 7.79 5.22 9.14
N TYR A 130 7.15 5.19 7.97
CA TYR A 130 7.65 5.90 6.79
C TYR A 130 7.67 7.42 7.00
N THR A 131 6.63 7.98 7.65
CA THR A 131 6.62 9.40 8.01
C THR A 131 7.78 9.74 8.95
N LEU A 132 8.02 8.91 9.96
CA LEU A 132 9.12 9.10 10.89
C LEU A 132 10.48 9.07 10.18
N ILE A 133 10.68 8.09 9.28
CA ILE A 133 11.93 7.96 8.52
C ILE A 133 12.11 9.16 7.60
N PHE A 134 11.16 9.42 6.72
CA PHE A 134 11.33 10.40 5.65
C PHE A 134 11.16 11.84 6.15
N ALA A 135 10.06 12.15 6.82
CA ALA A 135 9.79 13.53 7.22
C ALA A 135 10.60 13.94 8.47
N PHE A 136 10.81 13.03 9.45
CA PHE A 136 11.43 13.40 10.70
C PHE A 136 12.94 13.14 10.71
N ILE A 137 13.40 11.96 10.30
CA ILE A 137 14.83 11.59 10.33
C ILE A 137 15.58 12.19 9.14
N LEU A 138 15.00 12.09 7.94
CA LEU A 138 15.63 12.52 6.69
C LEU A 138 15.28 13.96 6.29
N GLY A 139 14.33 14.62 7.00
CA GLY A 139 13.99 16.02 6.81
C GLY A 139 13.19 16.34 5.53
N ASP A 140 12.41 15.38 5.02
CA ASP A 140 11.51 15.60 3.89
C ASP A 140 10.27 16.41 4.34
N GLU A 141 9.65 17.16 3.42
CA GLU A 141 8.48 18.01 3.74
C GLU A 141 7.15 17.25 3.78
N GLY A 142 7.19 15.92 3.72
CA GLY A 142 6.02 15.06 3.65
C GLY A 142 5.17 15.07 4.94
N ARG A 143 3.86 14.89 4.75
CA ARG A 143 2.89 14.78 5.83
C ARG A 143 2.41 13.34 5.98
N TYR A 144 2.07 12.92 7.20
CA TYR A 144 1.56 11.58 7.50
C TYR A 144 0.45 11.10 6.54
N ARG A 145 -0.51 11.97 6.17
CA ARG A 145 -1.61 11.60 5.27
C ARG A 145 -1.14 11.23 3.85
N GLN A 146 -0.03 11.81 3.39
CA GLN A 146 0.56 11.48 2.09
C GLN A 146 1.18 10.08 2.14
N TYR A 147 2.02 9.80 3.15
CA TYR A 147 2.60 8.46 3.35
C TYR A 147 1.51 7.41 3.58
N LEU A 148 0.47 7.72 4.36
CA LEU A 148 -0.67 6.82 4.56
C LEU A 148 -1.40 6.51 3.25
N SER A 149 -1.60 7.53 2.42
CA SER A 149 -2.26 7.37 1.12
C SER A 149 -1.46 6.45 0.20
N VAL A 150 -0.15 6.68 0.08
CA VAL A 150 0.75 5.85 -0.71
C VAL A 150 0.81 4.42 -0.16
N THR A 151 1.04 4.25 1.14
CA THR A 151 1.15 2.95 1.80
C THR A 151 -0.12 2.11 1.62
N ALA A 152 -1.29 2.72 1.83
CA ALA A 152 -2.57 2.02 1.69
C ALA A 152 -2.80 1.49 0.26
N HIS A 153 -2.38 2.23 -0.77
CA HIS A 153 -2.49 1.76 -2.15
C HIS A 153 -1.40 0.74 -2.49
N ALA A 154 -0.16 0.96 -2.08
CA ALA A 154 0.93 0.02 -2.34
C ALA A 154 0.68 -1.36 -1.73
N TRP A 155 0.06 -1.42 -0.54
CA TRP A 155 -0.26 -2.68 0.14
C TRP A 155 -1.37 -3.48 -0.53
N LEU A 156 -2.13 -2.90 -1.46
CA LEU A 156 -3.04 -3.67 -2.30
C LEU A 156 -2.31 -4.71 -3.16
N ILE A 157 -1.02 -4.48 -3.48
CA ILE A 157 -0.20 -5.42 -4.27
C ILE A 157 -0.06 -6.77 -3.55
N PRO A 158 0.57 -6.87 -2.36
CA PRO A 158 0.72 -8.16 -1.68
C PRO A 158 -0.63 -8.77 -1.27
N LEU A 159 -1.64 -7.97 -0.95
CA LEU A 159 -2.97 -8.49 -0.60
C LEU A 159 -3.68 -9.10 -1.81
N PHE A 160 -3.56 -8.51 -2.99
CA PHE A 160 -4.12 -9.06 -4.23
C PHE A 160 -3.42 -10.35 -4.63
N PHE A 161 -2.09 -10.37 -4.65
CA PHE A 161 -1.33 -11.59 -4.94
C PHE A 161 -1.55 -12.67 -3.87
N GLY A 162 -1.69 -12.29 -2.61
CA GLY A 162 -2.07 -13.19 -1.53
C GLY A 162 -3.39 -13.90 -1.81
N LEU A 163 -4.39 -13.18 -2.32
CA LEU A 163 -5.67 -13.78 -2.74
C LEU A 163 -5.49 -14.72 -3.93
N LEU A 164 -4.67 -14.35 -4.93
CA LEU A 164 -4.41 -15.20 -6.10
C LEU A 164 -3.73 -16.53 -5.75
N ILE A 165 -2.84 -16.55 -4.75
CA ILE A 165 -2.17 -17.79 -4.33
C ILE A 165 -2.96 -18.58 -3.30
N THR A 166 -4.13 -18.11 -2.85
CA THR A 166 -4.95 -18.82 -1.84
C THR A 166 -5.31 -20.27 -2.26
N PRO A 167 -5.68 -20.57 -3.53
CA PRO A 167 -5.89 -21.95 -3.92
C PRO A 167 -4.65 -22.86 -3.71
N LEU A 168 -3.45 -22.32 -3.93
CA LEU A 168 -2.21 -23.04 -3.70
C LEU A 168 -1.96 -23.27 -2.20
N ARG A 169 -2.25 -22.27 -1.37
CA ARG A 169 -2.19 -22.42 0.10
C ARG A 169 -3.10 -23.54 0.60
N ILE A 170 -4.32 -23.61 0.07
CA ILE A 170 -5.29 -24.66 0.41
C ILE A 170 -4.78 -26.03 -0.05
N SER A 171 -4.31 -26.14 -1.29
CA SER A 171 -3.86 -27.43 -1.85
C SER A 171 -2.59 -27.97 -1.18
N THR A 172 -1.73 -27.09 -0.68
CA THR A 172 -0.49 -27.47 0.02
C THR A 172 -0.65 -27.60 1.54
N GLY A 173 -1.81 -27.19 2.08
CA GLY A 173 -2.02 -27.09 3.53
C GLY A 173 -1.14 -26.04 4.22
N ASN A 174 -0.48 -25.15 3.44
CA ASN A 174 0.42 -24.14 3.98
C ASN A 174 -0.16 -22.73 3.80
N PRO A 175 -0.84 -22.16 4.81
CA PRO A 175 -1.43 -20.80 4.71
C PRO A 175 -0.38 -19.69 4.74
N GLN A 176 0.87 -19.99 5.14
CA GLN A 176 1.98 -19.04 5.15
C GLN A 176 2.73 -18.98 3.81
N LEU A 177 2.34 -19.80 2.83
CA LEU A 177 2.96 -19.79 1.52
C LEU A 177 2.91 -18.39 0.91
N THR A 178 4.06 -17.87 0.48
CA THR A 178 4.22 -16.57 -0.14
C THR A 178 5.05 -16.66 -1.42
N MET A 179 5.01 -15.63 -2.25
CA MET A 179 5.86 -15.52 -3.43
C MET A 179 7.22 -14.94 -3.03
N ASN A 180 8.05 -15.74 -2.38
CA ASN A 180 9.29 -15.27 -1.76
C ASN A 180 10.55 -15.66 -2.55
N LEU A 181 11.66 -14.95 -2.26
CA LEU A 181 12.95 -15.22 -2.90
C LEU A 181 13.51 -16.59 -2.55
N GLY A 182 13.17 -17.15 -1.37
CA GLY A 182 13.61 -18.48 -0.95
C GLY A 182 13.18 -19.59 -1.92
N SER A 183 12.05 -19.43 -2.61
CA SER A 183 11.58 -20.36 -3.63
C SER A 183 12.54 -20.52 -4.83
N PHE A 184 13.45 -19.57 -5.03
CA PHE A 184 14.47 -19.61 -6.08
C PHE A 184 15.83 -20.08 -5.56
N MET A 185 15.98 -20.24 -4.23
CA MET A 185 17.23 -20.61 -3.57
C MET A 185 17.29 -22.12 -3.28
N PHE A 186 16.84 -22.95 -4.24
CA PHE A 186 16.79 -24.42 -4.12
C PHE A 186 18.15 -25.10 -3.92
N PHE A 187 19.24 -24.35 -4.08
CA PHE A 187 20.62 -24.79 -3.86
C PHE A 187 21.13 -24.52 -2.44
N LEU A 188 20.36 -23.77 -1.63
CA LEU A 188 20.69 -23.54 -0.22
C LEU A 188 20.08 -24.64 0.64
N GLU A 189 20.84 -25.06 1.63
CA GLU A 189 20.36 -25.96 2.68
C GLU A 189 19.41 -25.22 3.61
N ASP A 190 18.50 -25.98 4.26
CA ASP A 190 17.61 -25.43 5.28
C ASP A 190 18.40 -24.77 6.40
N GLY A 191 17.98 -23.58 6.80
CA GLY A 191 18.62 -22.82 7.85
C GLY A 191 18.43 -21.31 7.72
N TYR A 192 19.12 -20.59 8.59
CA TYR A 192 18.94 -19.16 8.75
C TYR A 192 19.02 -18.36 7.43
N LEU A 193 20.00 -18.69 6.56
CA LEU A 193 20.17 -17.96 5.31
C LEU A 193 18.98 -18.16 4.36
N LEU A 194 18.52 -19.39 4.22
CA LEU A 194 17.32 -19.70 3.43
C LEU A 194 16.08 -19.02 4.02
N ASN A 195 15.96 -18.99 5.34
CA ASN A 195 14.88 -18.29 6.04
C ASN A 195 14.89 -16.78 5.79
N VAL A 196 16.06 -16.15 5.70
CA VAL A 196 16.17 -14.75 5.28
C VAL A 196 15.58 -14.57 3.88
N PHE A 197 15.89 -15.42 2.91
CA PHE A 197 15.32 -15.35 1.57
C PHE A 197 13.81 -15.67 1.55
N LYS A 198 13.36 -16.60 2.38
CA LYS A 198 11.91 -16.89 2.56
C LYS A 198 11.15 -15.70 3.15
N ALA A 199 11.80 -14.86 3.97
CA ALA A 199 11.19 -13.65 4.52
C ALA A 199 11.03 -12.50 3.49
N PHE A 200 11.72 -12.57 2.35
CA PHE A 200 11.59 -11.59 1.26
C PHE A 200 10.49 -12.01 0.28
N ASP A 201 9.28 -11.53 0.50
CA ASP A 201 8.18 -11.65 -0.45
C ASP A 201 8.36 -10.68 -1.63
N LEU A 202 8.28 -11.19 -2.86
CA LEU A 202 8.46 -10.40 -4.09
C LEU A 202 7.40 -9.30 -4.23
N THR A 203 6.19 -9.57 -3.79
CA THR A 203 5.08 -8.62 -3.86
C THR A 203 5.27 -7.51 -2.82
N GLN A 204 5.87 -7.83 -1.67
CA GLN A 204 6.24 -6.86 -0.65
C GLN A 204 7.41 -5.97 -1.11
N ILE A 205 8.38 -6.53 -1.83
CA ILE A 205 9.45 -5.75 -2.49
C ILE A 205 8.83 -4.79 -3.50
N TRP A 206 7.92 -5.25 -4.34
CA TRP A 206 7.21 -4.39 -5.30
C TRP A 206 6.47 -3.25 -4.59
N ALA A 207 5.64 -3.55 -3.59
CA ALA A 207 4.97 -2.54 -2.78
C ALA A 207 5.96 -1.52 -2.18
N SER A 208 7.10 -1.99 -1.70
CA SER A 208 8.18 -1.15 -1.14
C SER A 208 8.76 -0.19 -2.19
N LEU A 209 8.92 -0.63 -3.44
CA LEU A 209 9.36 0.24 -4.54
C LEU A 209 8.31 1.29 -4.90
N VAL A 210 7.02 0.94 -4.85
CA VAL A 210 5.93 1.91 -5.04
C VAL A 210 5.92 2.95 -3.90
N ILE A 211 6.18 2.53 -2.66
CA ILE A 211 6.30 3.47 -1.53
C ILE A 211 7.53 4.37 -1.70
N ALA A 212 8.66 3.83 -2.18
CA ALA A 212 9.85 4.63 -2.47
C ALA A 212 9.58 5.69 -3.55
N GLN A 213 8.84 5.32 -4.59
CA GLN A 213 8.38 6.27 -5.62
C GLN A 213 7.43 7.32 -5.04
N GLY A 214 6.55 6.91 -4.11
CA GLY A 214 5.70 7.84 -3.38
C GLY A 214 6.49 8.84 -2.55
N ALA A 215 7.58 8.43 -1.90
CA ALA A 215 8.43 9.33 -1.14
C ALA A 215 9.07 10.41 -2.05
N THR A 216 9.48 10.05 -3.28
CA THR A 216 10.01 11.03 -4.26
C THR A 216 8.93 11.96 -4.81
N ALA A 217 7.69 11.49 -4.93
CA ALA A 217 6.57 12.33 -5.34
C ALA A 217 6.12 13.30 -4.23
N ILE A 218 6.31 12.91 -2.96
CA ILE A 218 6.01 13.75 -1.79
C ILE A 218 7.07 14.84 -1.61
N ASP A 219 8.34 14.52 -1.77
CA ASP A 219 9.45 15.49 -1.72
C ASP A 219 10.41 15.28 -2.89
N SER A 220 10.41 16.23 -3.82
CA SER A 220 11.24 16.19 -5.05
C SER A 220 12.76 16.23 -4.79
N ARG A 221 13.18 16.60 -3.58
CA ARG A 221 14.60 16.55 -3.17
C ARG A 221 15.07 15.11 -2.90
N ARG A 222 14.12 14.18 -2.68
CA ARG A 222 14.39 12.77 -2.43
C ARG A 222 14.60 12.02 -3.75
N SER A 223 15.76 11.39 -3.93
CA SER A 223 15.96 10.50 -5.07
C SER A 223 15.32 9.13 -4.82
N PHE A 224 14.81 8.50 -5.89
CA PHE A 224 14.23 7.16 -5.83
C PHE A 224 15.21 6.14 -5.23
N GLY A 225 16.49 6.16 -5.66
CA GLY A 225 17.49 5.23 -5.15
C GLY A 225 17.71 5.37 -3.64
N SER A 226 17.72 6.60 -3.11
CA SER A 226 17.81 6.84 -1.66
C SER A 226 16.57 6.32 -0.93
N ALA A 227 15.37 6.64 -1.42
CA ALA A 227 14.13 6.18 -0.80
C ALA A 227 14.03 4.64 -0.81
N ALA A 228 14.32 4.00 -1.96
CA ALA A 228 14.33 2.56 -2.09
C ALA A 228 15.35 1.89 -1.15
N ALA A 229 16.55 2.45 -1.03
CA ALA A 229 17.59 1.92 -0.14
C ALA A 229 17.15 1.92 1.33
N PHE A 230 16.47 2.98 1.80
CA PHE A 230 15.96 3.03 3.17
C PHE A 230 14.83 2.02 3.39
N ILE A 231 13.87 1.90 2.47
CA ILE A 231 12.73 1.00 2.64
C ILE A 231 13.17 -0.46 2.50
N ILE A 232 13.98 -0.79 1.51
CA ILE A 232 14.52 -2.15 1.34
C ILE A 232 15.49 -2.49 2.47
N GLY A 233 16.28 -1.52 2.96
CA GLY A 233 17.12 -1.70 4.14
C GLY A 233 16.31 -2.03 5.39
N LEU A 234 15.19 -1.33 5.61
CA LEU A 234 14.25 -1.65 6.69
C LEU A 234 13.66 -3.06 6.53
N LEU A 235 13.23 -3.41 5.31
CA LEU A 235 12.71 -4.74 5.00
C LEU A 235 13.77 -5.82 5.26
N LEU A 236 15.05 -5.57 4.89
CA LEU A 236 16.17 -6.46 5.19
C LEU A 236 16.37 -6.66 6.69
N VAL A 237 16.34 -5.58 7.48
CA VAL A 237 16.48 -5.68 8.94
C VAL A 237 15.35 -6.54 9.52
N VAL A 238 14.10 -6.30 9.07
CA VAL A 238 12.94 -7.10 9.49
C VAL A 238 13.11 -8.57 9.09
N ALA A 239 13.56 -8.85 7.86
CA ALA A 239 13.80 -10.21 7.37
C ALA A 239 14.89 -10.94 8.17
N LEU A 240 16.00 -10.26 8.49
CA LEU A 240 17.07 -10.82 9.32
C LEU A 240 16.58 -11.17 10.73
N ILE A 241 15.72 -10.34 11.32
CA ILE A 241 15.13 -10.62 12.63
C ILE A 241 14.13 -11.78 12.52
N ALA A 242 13.20 -11.70 11.55
CA ALA A 242 12.15 -12.71 11.37
C ALA A 242 12.72 -14.11 11.10
N ALA A 243 13.76 -14.21 10.26
CA ALA A 243 14.44 -15.46 9.92
C ALA A 243 14.97 -16.23 11.15
N ARG A 244 15.20 -15.54 12.26
CA ARG A 244 15.67 -16.13 13.52
C ARG A 244 14.59 -16.97 14.21
N PHE A 245 13.33 -16.69 13.92
CA PHE A 245 12.15 -17.31 14.53
C PHE A 245 11.40 -18.22 13.55
N MET A 246 11.91 -18.37 12.34
CA MET A 246 11.38 -19.33 11.36
C MET A 246 12.02 -20.72 11.61
N PRO A 247 11.22 -21.78 11.45
CA PRO A 247 11.70 -23.15 11.57
C PRO A 247 12.74 -23.53 10.50
#